data_ee9df93c13cda1c2fa0feb45ae1f33c4
#
_entry.id   ee9df93c13cda1c2fa0feb45ae1f33c4
#
_cell.length_a   1.000
_cell.length_b   1.000
_cell.length_c   1.000
_cell.angle_alpha   90.00
_cell.angle_beta   90.00
_cell.angle_gamma   90.00
#
_symmetry.space_group_name_H-M   'P 1'
#
loop_
_entity.id
_entity.type
_entity.pdbx_description
1 polymer ?
#
loop_
_entity_poly.entity_id
_entity_poly.type
_entity_poly.pdbx_seq_one_letter_code
_entity_poly.pdbx_strand_id
1 'polypeptide(L)'
;MAKPVGKLRKINLSEVWGNEADGFASWLQQEEILEILGETIERTLKPAGSEIPLKTLAGGVLAKDAKSGSYVIVLGHLEGINPDALGKLIMYSAGLDAKGVVCVAQEISPEVRQTLDWLNAVSRDDVNFYGAELELWRIDDSVPAPNFHIVCQPNLWARQLKMRQEEGGEAGGTKVSEFPELKAKKDEAPKGTKDKESTPQGKSAPVGKDGVSVRQNFVYTKTFS
;
A
#
# COMPACT_ATOMS: atom_id res chain seq x y z
N MET A 1 -26.71 15.01 31.29
CA MET A 1 -27.09 13.77 30.56
C MET A 1 -25.97 13.45 29.59
N ALA A 2 -25.46 12.22 29.64
CA ALA A 2 -24.45 11.75 28.64
C ALA A 2 -25.10 11.63 27.28
N LYS A 3 -24.44 12.11 26.22
CA LYS A 3 -24.95 11.94 24.84
C LYS A 3 -24.81 10.44 24.46
N PRO A 4 -25.82 9.85 23.79
CA PRO A 4 -25.75 8.47 23.34
C PRO A 4 -24.58 8.32 22.33
N VAL A 5 -23.82 7.24 22.44
CA VAL A 5 -22.71 6.91 21.52
C VAL A 5 -23.08 5.62 20.81
N GLY A 6 -23.08 5.64 19.47
CA GLY A 6 -23.37 4.47 18.65
C GLY A 6 -22.19 3.46 18.66
N LYS A 7 -22.48 2.21 18.32
CA LYS A 7 -21.48 1.13 18.23
C LYS A 7 -20.99 1.00 16.80
N LEU A 8 -19.67 1.20 16.58
CA LEU A 8 -19.03 0.99 15.30
C LEU A 8 -18.81 -0.52 15.04
N ARG A 9 -19.21 -1.01 13.86
CA ARG A 9 -19.03 -2.39 13.43
C ARG A 9 -18.40 -2.43 12.05
N LYS A 10 -17.38 -3.28 11.88
CA LYS A 10 -16.81 -3.62 10.57
C LYS A 10 -17.73 -4.62 9.88
N ILE A 11 -17.98 -4.41 8.58
CA ILE A 11 -18.81 -5.25 7.72
C ILE A 11 -17.91 -5.92 6.69
N ASN A 12 -18.18 -7.19 6.40
CA ASN A 12 -17.46 -7.89 5.34
C ASN A 12 -17.91 -7.37 3.98
N LEU A 13 -16.98 -7.15 3.06
CA LEU A 13 -17.27 -6.68 1.70
C LEU A 13 -18.19 -7.65 0.96
N SER A 14 -18.06 -8.95 1.20
CA SER A 14 -18.93 -9.98 0.63
C SER A 14 -20.40 -9.89 1.07
N GLU A 15 -20.70 -9.25 2.20
CA GLU A 15 -22.09 -9.01 2.63
C GLU A 15 -22.79 -7.97 1.74
N VAL A 16 -22.02 -7.07 1.10
CA VAL A 16 -22.55 -6.00 0.25
C VAL A 16 -22.56 -6.40 -1.22
N TRP A 17 -21.47 -6.99 -1.71
CA TRP A 17 -21.31 -7.32 -3.14
C TRP A 17 -21.35 -8.81 -3.45
N GLY A 18 -21.44 -9.70 -2.43
CA GLY A 18 -21.32 -11.14 -2.64
C GLY A 18 -19.98 -11.48 -3.31
N ASN A 19 -20.03 -12.28 -4.37
CA ASN A 19 -18.88 -12.60 -5.22
C ASN A 19 -18.93 -11.84 -6.56
N GLU A 20 -19.75 -10.78 -6.66
CA GLU A 20 -19.94 -10.03 -7.90
C GLU A 20 -18.86 -8.96 -8.10
N ALA A 21 -17.81 -9.31 -8.84
CA ALA A 21 -16.74 -8.37 -9.20
C ALA A 21 -17.26 -7.15 -9.99
N ASP A 22 -18.29 -7.33 -10.81
CA ASP A 22 -18.87 -6.26 -11.63
C ASP A 22 -19.63 -5.24 -10.78
N GLY A 23 -20.33 -5.69 -9.73
CA GLY A 23 -21.00 -4.80 -8.79
C GLY A 23 -20.02 -3.92 -8.03
N PHE A 24 -18.90 -4.49 -7.63
CA PHE A 24 -17.82 -3.75 -6.95
C PHE A 24 -17.15 -2.73 -7.87
N ALA A 25 -16.82 -3.10 -9.11
CA ALA A 25 -16.23 -2.17 -10.08
C ALA A 25 -17.18 -1.01 -10.42
N SER A 26 -18.48 -1.30 -10.57
CA SER A 26 -19.51 -0.29 -10.83
C SER A 26 -19.66 0.68 -9.64
N TRP A 27 -19.53 0.18 -8.42
CA TRP A 27 -19.53 1.00 -7.21
C TRP A 27 -18.28 1.89 -7.14
N LEU A 28 -17.08 1.35 -7.41
CA LEU A 28 -15.83 2.12 -7.43
C LEU A 28 -15.85 3.24 -8.49
N GLN A 29 -16.63 3.10 -9.55
CA GLN A 29 -16.74 4.09 -10.61
C GLN A 29 -17.63 5.30 -10.25
N GLN A 30 -18.39 5.22 -9.16
CA GLN A 30 -19.22 6.33 -8.71
C GLN A 30 -18.36 7.54 -8.33
N GLU A 31 -18.80 8.74 -8.71
CA GLU A 31 -18.06 9.98 -8.46
C GLU A 31 -17.76 10.19 -6.99
N GLU A 32 -18.75 9.95 -6.12
CA GLU A 32 -18.61 10.08 -4.66
C GLU A 32 -17.53 9.14 -4.09
N ILE A 33 -17.43 7.91 -4.61
CA ILE A 33 -16.44 6.93 -4.15
C ILE A 33 -15.05 7.27 -4.66
N LEU A 34 -14.94 7.73 -5.90
CA LEU A 34 -13.68 8.23 -6.45
C LEU A 34 -13.20 9.48 -5.72
N GLU A 35 -14.12 10.36 -5.27
CA GLU A 35 -13.79 11.52 -4.46
C GLU A 35 -13.19 11.09 -3.11
N ILE A 36 -13.83 10.18 -2.38
CA ILE A 36 -13.33 9.64 -1.10
C ILE A 36 -11.93 8.97 -1.29
N LEU A 37 -11.78 8.14 -2.33
CA LEU A 37 -10.49 7.53 -2.68
C LEU A 37 -9.45 8.61 -3.02
N GLY A 38 -9.86 9.60 -3.80
CA GLY A 38 -9.02 10.73 -4.20
C GLY A 38 -8.50 11.53 -3.00
N GLU A 39 -9.37 11.87 -2.06
CA GLU A 39 -8.98 12.53 -0.81
C GLU A 39 -7.93 11.73 -0.05
N THR A 40 -8.10 10.41 0.01
CA THR A 40 -7.17 9.51 0.71
C THR A 40 -5.77 9.47 0.08
N ILE A 41 -5.66 9.65 -1.26
CA ILE A 41 -4.38 9.69 -1.99
C ILE A 41 -3.94 11.12 -2.37
N GLU A 42 -4.57 12.14 -1.78
CA GLU A 42 -4.30 13.57 -2.01
C GLU A 42 -4.48 14.01 -3.48
N ARG A 43 -5.45 13.42 -4.19
CA ARG A 43 -5.81 13.76 -5.58
C ARG A 43 -7.30 14.08 -5.69
N THR A 44 -7.67 14.81 -6.74
CA THR A 44 -9.08 15.10 -7.03
C THR A 44 -9.53 14.21 -8.19
N LEU A 45 -10.04 13.02 -7.86
CA LEU A 45 -10.45 12.03 -8.85
C LEU A 45 -11.87 12.27 -9.34
N LYS A 46 -12.07 12.13 -10.66
CA LYS A 46 -13.37 12.12 -11.32
C LYS A 46 -13.46 10.98 -12.31
N PRO A 47 -14.64 10.41 -12.58
CA PRO A 47 -14.80 9.42 -13.63
C PRO A 47 -14.30 9.98 -14.98
N ALA A 48 -13.47 9.21 -15.71
CA ALA A 48 -12.95 9.64 -17.01
C ALA A 48 -13.94 9.44 -18.18
N GLY A 49 -15.15 8.94 -17.88
CA GLY A 49 -16.13 8.57 -18.90
C GLY A 49 -15.82 7.24 -19.57
N SER A 50 -16.68 6.83 -20.53
CA SER A 50 -16.58 5.55 -21.22
C SER A 50 -15.75 5.59 -22.52
N GLU A 51 -15.01 6.66 -22.78
CA GLU A 51 -14.28 6.87 -24.03
C GLU A 51 -13.16 5.85 -24.24
N ILE A 52 -12.55 5.36 -23.15
CA ILE A 52 -11.46 4.38 -23.20
C ILE A 52 -11.89 3.12 -22.41
N PRO A 53 -12.33 2.06 -23.12
CA PRO A 53 -12.78 0.85 -22.45
C PRO A 53 -11.59 0.02 -21.94
N LEU A 54 -11.54 -0.22 -20.63
CA LEU A 54 -10.60 -1.16 -20.00
C LEU A 54 -11.11 -2.62 -20.13
N LYS A 55 -11.49 -3.03 -21.33
CA LYS A 55 -12.26 -4.27 -21.60
C LYS A 55 -11.65 -5.56 -21.04
N THR A 56 -10.33 -5.63 -20.95
CA THR A 56 -9.65 -6.85 -20.49
C THR A 56 -9.13 -6.72 -19.05
N LEU A 57 -9.33 -5.59 -18.40
CA LEU A 57 -9.00 -5.36 -17.01
C LEU A 57 -10.27 -5.46 -16.17
N ALA A 58 -10.63 -6.69 -15.78
CA ALA A 58 -11.75 -6.91 -14.87
C ALA A 58 -11.54 -6.14 -13.56
N GLY A 59 -12.55 -5.43 -13.10
CA GLY A 59 -12.45 -4.55 -11.93
C GLY A 59 -11.70 -3.23 -12.18
N GLY A 60 -11.30 -2.94 -13.43
CA GLY A 60 -10.62 -1.71 -13.80
C GLY A 60 -11.57 -0.52 -13.94
N VAL A 61 -11.24 0.59 -13.30
CA VAL A 61 -11.94 1.88 -13.37
C VAL A 61 -10.96 2.94 -13.87
N LEU A 62 -11.37 3.71 -14.88
CA LEU A 62 -10.59 4.84 -15.37
C LEU A 62 -11.11 6.13 -14.74
N ALA A 63 -10.23 6.81 -14.05
CA ALA A 63 -10.45 8.13 -13.47
C ALA A 63 -9.54 9.18 -14.10
N LYS A 64 -9.85 10.44 -13.86
CA LYS A 64 -9.03 11.60 -14.23
C LYS A 64 -8.78 12.44 -12.99
N ASP A 65 -7.55 12.83 -12.79
CA ASP A 65 -7.22 13.83 -11.77
C ASP A 65 -7.62 15.22 -12.30
N ALA A 66 -8.58 15.85 -11.66
CA ALA A 66 -9.12 17.12 -12.10
C ALA A 66 -8.10 18.28 -12.04
N LYS A 67 -7.05 18.18 -11.20
CA LYS A 67 -6.01 19.19 -11.08
C LYS A 67 -4.98 19.11 -12.19
N SER A 68 -4.50 17.91 -12.50
CA SER A 68 -3.46 17.70 -13.52
C SER A 68 -4.01 17.34 -14.89
N GLY A 69 -5.26 16.91 -14.99
CA GLY A 69 -5.87 16.36 -16.20
C GLY A 69 -5.36 14.95 -16.58
N SER A 70 -4.47 14.36 -15.78
CA SER A 70 -3.85 13.08 -16.06
C SER A 70 -4.78 11.91 -15.72
N TYR A 71 -4.58 10.78 -16.42
CA TYR A 71 -5.31 9.55 -16.12
C TYR A 71 -4.81 8.89 -14.84
N VAL A 72 -5.77 8.33 -14.11
CA VAL A 72 -5.56 7.46 -12.95
C VAL A 72 -6.35 6.18 -13.19
N ILE A 73 -5.69 5.03 -13.11
CA ILE A 73 -6.33 3.74 -13.23
C ILE A 73 -6.49 3.15 -11.84
N VAL A 74 -7.72 2.78 -11.50
CA VAL A 74 -8.05 2.09 -10.26
C VAL A 74 -8.42 0.65 -10.59
N LEU A 75 -7.76 -0.30 -9.97
CA LEU A 75 -8.07 -1.72 -10.07
C LEU A 75 -8.68 -2.18 -8.75
N GLY A 76 -9.93 -2.60 -8.79
CA GLY A 76 -10.66 -3.09 -7.63
C GLY A 76 -10.91 -4.60 -7.67
N HIS A 77 -10.49 -5.32 -6.64
CA HIS A 77 -10.79 -6.73 -6.43
C HIS A 77 -11.19 -7.01 -4.99
N LEU A 78 -12.31 -7.73 -4.79
CA LEU A 78 -12.82 -8.04 -3.44
C LEU A 78 -11.87 -8.93 -2.64
N GLU A 79 -11.35 -9.98 -3.26
CA GLU A 79 -10.54 -11.02 -2.57
C GLU A 79 -9.04 -10.72 -2.57
N GLY A 80 -8.58 -9.78 -3.39
CA GLY A 80 -7.16 -9.44 -3.52
C GLY A 80 -6.70 -9.32 -4.97
N ILE A 81 -5.54 -8.72 -5.16
CA ILE A 81 -4.97 -8.46 -6.49
C ILE A 81 -4.10 -9.66 -6.91
N ASN A 82 -4.48 -10.32 -8.00
CA ASN A 82 -3.67 -11.40 -8.56
C ASN A 82 -2.63 -10.87 -9.58
N PRO A 83 -1.57 -11.65 -9.88
CA PRO A 83 -0.49 -11.22 -10.79
C PRO A 83 -0.94 -10.91 -12.21
N ASP A 84 -1.95 -11.60 -12.75
CA ASP A 84 -2.49 -11.35 -14.08
C ASP A 84 -3.18 -9.98 -14.15
N ALA A 85 -4.02 -9.67 -13.16
CA ALA A 85 -4.69 -8.38 -13.05
C ALA A 85 -3.66 -7.23 -12.86
N LEU A 86 -2.62 -7.43 -12.05
CA LEU A 86 -1.54 -6.47 -11.86
C LEU A 86 -0.74 -6.25 -13.16
N GLY A 87 -0.43 -7.31 -13.91
CA GLY A 87 0.23 -7.22 -15.21
C GLY A 87 -0.59 -6.42 -16.23
N LYS A 88 -1.89 -6.68 -16.32
CA LYS A 88 -2.82 -5.92 -17.17
C LYS A 88 -2.90 -4.45 -16.74
N LEU A 89 -2.99 -4.20 -15.44
CA LEU A 89 -2.99 -2.84 -14.89
C LEU A 89 -1.76 -2.05 -15.35
N ILE A 90 -0.56 -2.63 -15.28
CA ILE A 90 0.69 -2.01 -15.74
C ILE A 90 0.65 -1.75 -17.26
N MET A 91 0.15 -2.71 -18.06
CA MET A 91 0.01 -2.54 -19.51
C MET A 91 -0.92 -1.36 -19.87
N TYR A 92 -2.08 -1.27 -19.23
CA TYR A 92 -3.01 -0.16 -19.44
C TYR A 92 -2.42 1.18 -18.97
N SER A 93 -1.73 1.17 -17.83
CA SER A 93 -1.08 2.36 -17.30
C SER A 93 -0.02 2.92 -18.26
N ALA A 94 0.77 2.04 -18.86
CA ALA A 94 1.76 2.41 -19.86
C ALA A 94 1.11 2.93 -21.16
N GLY A 95 0.04 2.25 -21.65
CA GLY A 95 -0.64 2.64 -22.88
C GLY A 95 -1.37 3.99 -22.78
N LEU A 96 -1.87 4.34 -21.59
CA LEU A 96 -2.59 5.59 -21.33
C LEU A 96 -1.70 6.71 -20.77
N ASP A 97 -0.42 6.47 -20.58
CA ASP A 97 0.51 7.36 -19.86
C ASP A 97 -0.09 7.81 -18.50
N ALA A 98 -0.71 6.86 -17.77
CA ALA A 98 -1.37 7.15 -16.51
C ALA A 98 -0.36 7.61 -15.46
N LYS A 99 -0.72 8.65 -14.70
CA LYS A 99 0.13 9.22 -13.65
C LYS A 99 -0.25 8.72 -12.24
N GLY A 100 -1.33 7.99 -12.14
CA GLY A 100 -1.77 7.33 -10.92
C GLY A 100 -2.22 5.91 -11.21
N VAL A 101 -1.82 4.97 -10.38
CA VAL A 101 -2.18 3.57 -10.44
C VAL A 101 -2.57 3.12 -9.04
N VAL A 102 -3.82 2.73 -8.85
CA VAL A 102 -4.37 2.41 -7.53
C VAL A 102 -4.89 0.99 -7.53
N CYS A 103 -4.38 0.15 -6.63
CA CYS A 103 -4.93 -1.16 -6.34
C CYS A 103 -5.84 -1.05 -5.11
N VAL A 104 -7.10 -1.48 -5.22
CA VAL A 104 -8.07 -1.50 -4.13
C VAL A 104 -8.52 -2.94 -3.89
N ALA A 105 -8.39 -3.43 -2.67
CA ALA A 105 -8.84 -4.76 -2.25
C ALA A 105 -9.25 -4.76 -0.78
N GLN A 106 -9.87 -5.84 -0.30
CA GLN A 106 -10.11 -6.04 1.13
C GLN A 106 -8.80 -6.18 1.89
N GLU A 107 -7.81 -6.83 1.25
CA GLU A 107 -6.47 -7.03 1.78
C GLU A 107 -5.45 -7.00 0.63
N ILE A 108 -4.36 -6.29 0.80
CA ILE A 108 -3.25 -6.23 -0.15
C ILE A 108 -2.16 -7.18 0.34
N SER A 109 -1.90 -8.25 -0.41
CA SER A 109 -0.88 -9.23 -0.02
C SER A 109 0.52 -8.58 0.06
N PRO A 110 1.42 -9.14 0.91
CA PRO A 110 2.79 -8.64 1.04
C PRO A 110 3.54 -8.59 -0.30
N GLU A 111 3.29 -9.54 -1.21
CA GLU A 111 3.92 -9.61 -2.53
C GLU A 111 3.44 -8.47 -3.43
N VAL A 112 2.14 -8.18 -3.44
CA VAL A 112 1.57 -7.06 -4.20
C VAL A 112 2.10 -5.75 -3.63
N ARG A 113 2.09 -5.57 -2.32
CA ARG A 113 2.64 -4.39 -1.66
C ARG A 113 4.10 -4.16 -2.02
N GLN A 114 4.95 -5.20 -1.90
CA GLN A 114 6.36 -5.13 -2.25
C GLN A 114 6.57 -4.78 -3.73
N THR A 115 5.69 -5.30 -4.61
CA THR A 115 5.72 -4.97 -6.05
C THR A 115 5.39 -3.50 -6.30
N LEU A 116 4.36 -2.96 -5.64
CA LEU A 116 3.99 -1.54 -5.76
C LEU A 116 5.08 -0.62 -5.20
N ASP A 117 5.70 -0.98 -4.07
CA ASP A 117 6.82 -0.25 -3.48
C ASP A 117 8.03 -0.22 -4.45
N TRP A 118 8.34 -1.37 -5.08
CA TRP A 118 9.40 -1.46 -6.07
C TRP A 118 9.08 -0.62 -7.32
N LEU A 119 7.84 -0.68 -7.82
CA LEU A 119 7.39 0.15 -8.94
C LEU A 119 7.54 1.64 -8.62
N ASN A 120 7.18 2.06 -7.42
CA ASN A 120 7.37 3.45 -6.96
C ASN A 120 8.85 3.87 -6.92
N ALA A 121 9.77 2.92 -6.69
CA ALA A 121 11.21 3.21 -6.65
C ALA A 121 11.85 3.32 -8.04
N VAL A 122 11.34 2.59 -9.05
CA VAL A 122 11.95 2.47 -10.39
C VAL A 122 11.22 3.25 -11.48
N SER A 123 9.98 3.67 -11.23
CA SER A 123 9.19 4.46 -12.18
C SER A 123 9.65 5.91 -12.24
N ARG A 124 9.20 6.61 -13.28
CA ARG A 124 9.35 8.07 -13.38
C ARG A 124 8.69 8.74 -12.17
N ASP A 125 9.22 9.86 -11.74
CA ASP A 125 8.75 10.59 -10.54
C ASP A 125 7.30 11.10 -10.64
N ASP A 126 6.78 11.27 -11.87
CA ASP A 126 5.40 11.68 -12.13
C ASP A 126 4.40 10.50 -12.11
N VAL A 127 4.87 9.24 -12.03
CA VAL A 127 4.03 8.03 -11.95
C VAL A 127 3.99 7.50 -10.52
N ASN A 128 2.79 7.34 -9.99
CA ASN A 128 2.56 6.99 -8.59
C ASN A 128 1.71 5.74 -8.46
N PHE A 129 2.18 4.77 -7.69
CA PHE A 129 1.47 3.53 -7.38
C PHE A 129 0.98 3.54 -5.94
N TYR A 130 -0.30 3.19 -5.75
CA TYR A 130 -0.95 3.14 -4.45
C TYR A 130 -1.56 1.77 -4.22
N GLY A 131 -1.47 1.27 -3.00
CA GLY A 131 -2.22 0.13 -2.50
C GLY A 131 -3.17 0.61 -1.40
N ALA A 132 -4.46 0.40 -1.58
CA ALA A 132 -5.50 0.79 -0.66
C ALA A 132 -6.32 -0.43 -0.23
N GLU A 133 -6.43 -0.66 1.06
CA GLU A 133 -7.33 -1.65 1.64
C GLU A 133 -8.68 -0.98 1.93
N LEU A 134 -9.75 -1.60 1.42
CA LEU A 134 -11.11 -1.12 1.64
C LEU A 134 -11.72 -1.80 2.85
N GLU A 135 -12.18 -1.00 3.76
CA GLU A 135 -13.01 -1.41 4.89
C GLU A 135 -14.39 -0.78 4.81
N LEU A 136 -15.41 -1.55 5.17
CA LEU A 136 -16.76 -1.01 5.37
C LEU A 136 -17.08 -0.97 6.85
N TRP A 137 -17.57 0.17 7.30
CA TRP A 137 -17.95 0.40 8.67
C TRP A 137 -19.39 0.92 8.75
N ARG A 138 -20.14 0.53 9.77
CA ARG A 138 -21.44 1.14 10.08
C ARG A 138 -21.60 1.38 11.58
N ILE A 139 -22.41 2.35 11.91
CA ILE A 139 -22.84 2.66 13.28
C ILE A 139 -24.23 2.12 13.45
N ASP A 140 -24.38 1.16 14.38
CA ASP A 140 -25.65 0.45 14.62
C ASP A 140 -26.26 -0.10 13.31
N ASP A 141 -27.44 0.34 12.88
CA ASP A 141 -28.12 -0.09 11.66
C ASP A 141 -28.01 0.94 10.51
N SER A 142 -27.02 1.82 10.55
CA SER A 142 -26.79 2.79 9.47
C SER A 142 -26.34 2.12 8.16
N VAL A 143 -26.38 2.87 7.05
CA VAL A 143 -25.76 2.46 5.78
C VAL A 143 -24.24 2.31 6.00
N PRO A 144 -23.61 1.27 5.43
CA PRO A 144 -22.17 1.12 5.48
C PRO A 144 -21.41 2.30 4.87
N ALA A 145 -20.37 2.76 5.54
CA ALA A 145 -19.47 3.81 5.08
C ALA A 145 -18.12 3.20 4.67
N PRO A 146 -17.59 3.53 3.48
CA PRO A 146 -16.29 3.08 3.04
C PRO A 146 -15.15 3.83 3.76
N ASN A 147 -14.08 3.12 4.06
CA ASN A 147 -12.82 3.66 4.55
C ASN A 147 -11.68 3.04 3.76
N PHE A 148 -10.87 3.87 3.09
CA PHE A 148 -9.69 3.41 2.37
C PHE A 148 -8.45 3.60 3.25
N HIS A 149 -7.78 2.51 3.55
CA HIS A 149 -6.53 2.50 4.30
C HIS A 149 -5.34 2.32 3.34
N ILE A 150 -4.46 3.31 3.24
CA ILE A 150 -3.31 3.25 2.34
C ILE A 150 -2.20 2.40 2.98
N VAL A 151 -1.84 1.30 2.32
CA VAL A 151 -0.76 0.38 2.73
C VAL A 151 0.50 0.51 1.89
N CYS A 152 0.39 1.14 0.71
CA CYS A 152 1.51 1.48 -0.17
C CYS A 152 1.26 2.84 -0.82
N GLN A 153 2.27 3.71 -0.82
CA GLN A 153 2.23 5.01 -1.50
C GLN A 153 3.64 5.47 -1.88
N PRO A 154 3.77 6.39 -2.87
CA PRO A 154 5.06 6.96 -3.25
C PRO A 154 5.76 7.64 -2.09
N ASN A 155 7.07 7.43 -1.95
CA ASN A 155 7.87 8.18 -0.98
C ASN A 155 8.27 9.54 -1.57
N LEU A 156 7.39 10.53 -1.43
CA LEU A 156 7.60 11.88 -1.98
C LEU A 156 8.83 12.56 -1.38
N TRP A 157 9.14 12.31 -0.10
CA TRP A 157 10.32 12.86 0.55
C TRP A 157 11.62 12.35 -0.10
N ALA A 158 11.72 11.04 -0.36
CA ALA A 158 12.87 10.46 -1.04
C ALA A 158 13.04 11.00 -2.47
N ARG A 159 11.94 11.22 -3.20
CA ARG A 159 11.96 11.82 -4.54
C ARG A 159 12.45 13.28 -4.50
N GLN A 160 11.97 14.09 -3.56
CA GLN A 160 12.43 15.46 -3.39
C GLN A 160 13.93 15.55 -3.05
N LEU A 161 14.45 14.61 -2.26
CA LEU A 161 15.89 14.55 -1.98
C LEU A 161 16.71 14.22 -3.24
N LYS A 162 16.25 13.26 -4.06
CA LYS A 162 16.92 12.93 -5.34
C LYS A 162 16.98 14.16 -6.27
N MET A 163 15.85 14.85 -6.46
CA MET A 163 15.80 16.07 -7.30
C MET A 163 16.78 17.12 -6.82
N ARG A 164 16.87 17.38 -5.50
CA ARG A 164 17.83 18.35 -4.95
C ARG A 164 19.29 17.93 -5.15
N GLN A 165 19.58 16.62 -5.14
CA GLN A 165 20.93 16.11 -5.39
C GLN A 165 21.31 16.25 -6.88
N GLU A 166 20.37 16.05 -7.79
CA GLU A 166 20.57 16.22 -9.22
C GLU A 166 20.73 17.71 -9.61
N GLU A 167 19.94 18.59 -9.03
CA GLU A 167 20.06 20.06 -9.23
C GLU A 167 21.32 20.64 -8.56
N GLY A 168 21.80 20.06 -7.45
CA GLY A 168 22.98 20.50 -6.73
C GLY A 168 24.31 20.00 -7.31
N GLY A 169 24.28 19.13 -8.33
CA GLY A 169 25.48 18.55 -8.95
C GLY A 169 26.27 19.53 -9.86
N GLU A 170 25.71 20.70 -10.23
CA GLU A 170 26.37 21.69 -11.11
C GLU A 170 26.78 23.00 -10.42
N ALA A 171 26.51 23.20 -9.15
CA ALA A 171 26.93 24.40 -8.43
C ALA A 171 27.64 24.07 -7.12
N GLY A 172 28.94 24.40 -7.10
CA GLY A 172 29.87 24.15 -5.98
C GLY A 172 29.33 24.40 -4.59
N GLY A 173 29.65 23.46 -3.74
CA GLY A 173 29.98 23.63 -2.32
C GLY A 173 29.12 24.56 -1.48
N THR A 174 27.91 24.18 -1.10
CA THR A 174 27.26 24.79 0.06
C THR A 174 27.11 23.75 1.17
N LYS A 175 27.75 24.06 2.30
CA LYS A 175 27.77 23.27 3.54
C LYS A 175 26.35 22.88 3.92
N VAL A 176 26.12 21.59 4.09
CA VAL A 176 24.92 21.03 4.72
C VAL A 176 24.93 21.48 6.18
N SER A 177 24.22 22.54 6.49
CA SER A 177 23.95 22.96 7.87
C SER A 177 22.51 22.60 8.21
N GLU A 178 22.42 21.78 9.24
CA GLU A 178 21.25 21.53 10.10
C GLU A 178 20.11 20.66 9.55
N PHE A 179 20.25 19.37 9.81
CA PHE A 179 19.10 18.52 10.02
C PHE A 179 18.39 18.96 11.32
N PRO A 180 17.07 19.16 11.34
CA PRO A 180 16.36 19.31 12.60
C PRO A 180 16.51 18.01 13.41
N GLU A 181 17.22 18.09 14.53
CA GLU A 181 17.30 17.00 15.50
C GLU A 181 15.88 16.61 15.94
N LEU A 182 15.49 15.40 15.59
CA LEU A 182 14.36 14.73 16.23
C LEU A 182 14.73 14.53 17.70
N LYS A 183 14.28 15.42 18.56
CA LYS A 183 14.38 15.26 20.03
C LYS A 183 13.63 13.99 20.41
N ALA A 184 14.37 12.89 20.57
CA ALA A 184 13.87 11.69 21.22
C ALA A 184 13.42 12.08 22.64
N LYS A 185 12.13 11.93 22.91
CA LYS A 185 11.61 11.97 24.29
C LYS A 185 12.28 10.82 25.04
N LYS A 186 13.14 11.19 26.01
CA LYS A 186 13.65 10.30 27.03
C LYS A 186 12.47 9.91 27.93
N ASP A 187 11.97 8.70 27.77
CA ASP A 187 11.09 8.09 28.77
C ASP A 187 11.95 7.73 29.98
N GLU A 188 11.66 8.37 31.11
CA GLU A 188 12.25 8.05 32.41
C GLU A 188 11.79 6.66 32.84
N ALA A 189 12.75 5.76 33.03
CA ALA A 189 12.53 4.47 33.66
C ALA A 189 12.30 4.65 35.16
N PRO A 190 11.35 3.96 35.80
CA PRO A 190 11.17 3.98 37.22
C PRO A 190 12.29 3.18 37.92
N LYS A 191 12.90 3.81 38.95
CA LYS A 191 13.97 3.25 39.79
C LYS A 191 13.49 2.00 40.51
N GLY A 192 14.32 0.97 40.41
CA GLY A 192 14.13 -0.32 41.00
C GLY A 192 14.19 -0.39 42.50
N THR A 193 13.63 -1.46 42.99
CA THR A 193 13.86 -1.96 44.36
C THR A 193 14.74 -3.20 44.24
N LYS A 194 15.86 -3.16 45.02
CA LYS A 194 16.75 -4.31 45.20
C LYS A 194 16.05 -5.32 46.11
N ASP A 195 16.05 -6.58 45.75
CA ASP A 195 16.12 -7.65 46.73
C ASP A 195 16.85 -8.88 46.17
N LYS A 196 17.54 -9.50 47.07
CA LYS A 196 18.65 -10.43 47.04
C LYS A 196 18.32 -11.85 46.54
N GLU A 197 19.34 -12.43 45.87
CA GLU A 197 19.94 -13.72 46.17
C GLU A 197 19.07 -14.99 46.26
N SER A 198 19.27 -15.90 45.31
CA SER A 198 19.71 -17.28 45.62
C SER A 198 19.90 -18.11 44.34
N THR A 199 21.13 -18.55 44.17
CA THR A 199 21.53 -19.66 43.29
C THR A 199 21.13 -21.00 43.94
N PRO A 200 20.81 -22.03 43.17
CA PRO A 200 21.60 -23.23 43.24
C PRO A 200 22.03 -23.84 41.90
N GLN A 201 23.20 -24.38 41.99
CA GLN A 201 23.96 -25.16 41.04
C GLN A 201 23.27 -26.48 40.64
N GLY A 202 23.56 -26.92 39.40
CA GLY A 202 23.93 -28.32 39.22
C GLY A 202 23.07 -29.09 38.19
N LYS A 203 23.56 -29.42 37.05
CA LYS A 203 24.11 -30.70 36.61
C LYS A 203 24.19 -30.81 35.09
N SER A 204 25.37 -31.20 34.69
CA SER A 204 25.85 -31.49 33.35
C SER A 204 25.29 -32.77 32.71
N ALA A 205 25.32 -32.73 31.34
CA ALA A 205 25.62 -33.78 30.34
C ALA A 205 24.43 -34.60 29.80
N PRO A 206 24.57 -35.23 28.60
CA PRO A 206 25.64 -35.19 27.62
C PRO A 206 25.22 -34.93 26.14
N VAL A 207 26.26 -34.70 25.35
CA VAL A 207 26.39 -34.63 23.90
C VAL A 207 25.78 -35.82 23.14
N GLY A 208 25.04 -35.54 22.07
CA GLY A 208 24.74 -36.47 20.99
C GLY A 208 25.07 -35.81 19.66
N LYS A 209 26.09 -36.38 18.98
CA LYS A 209 26.54 -36.06 17.64
C LYS A 209 25.46 -36.52 16.65
N ASP A 210 25.16 -35.72 15.64
CA ASP A 210 25.22 -36.10 14.22
C ASP A 210 24.76 -34.89 13.39
N GLY A 211 25.70 -34.39 12.60
CA GLY A 211 25.51 -33.33 11.66
C GLY A 211 25.01 -33.84 10.31
N VAL A 212 24.06 -33.13 9.70
CA VAL A 212 24.00 -33.01 8.24
C VAL A 212 23.40 -31.63 7.90
N SER A 213 24.29 -30.76 7.42
CA SER A 213 23.90 -29.50 6.76
C SER A 213 23.63 -29.81 5.30
N VAL A 214 22.38 -29.70 4.87
CA VAL A 214 22.03 -29.75 3.44
C VAL A 214 21.87 -28.33 2.94
N ARG A 215 22.90 -27.83 2.25
CA ARG A 215 22.79 -26.65 1.37
C ARG A 215 22.18 -27.12 0.06
N GLN A 216 20.96 -26.71 -0.23
CA GLN A 216 20.41 -26.86 -1.58
C GLN A 216 20.87 -25.69 -2.46
N ASN A 217 21.82 -26.01 -3.36
CA ASN A 217 22.19 -25.16 -4.48
C ASN A 217 21.16 -25.36 -5.59
N PHE A 218 20.41 -24.31 -5.93
CA PHE A 218 19.61 -24.28 -7.15
C PHE A 218 20.51 -23.96 -8.34
N VAL A 219 20.72 -24.96 -9.20
CA VAL A 219 21.39 -24.82 -10.49
C VAL A 219 20.31 -24.55 -11.54
N TYR A 220 20.34 -23.37 -12.17
CA TYR A 220 19.54 -23.08 -13.35
C TYR A 220 20.22 -23.73 -14.58
N THR A 221 19.61 -24.77 -15.13
CA THR A 221 19.96 -25.30 -16.46
C THR A 221 19.11 -24.58 -17.51
N LYS A 222 19.77 -23.81 -18.36
CA LYS A 222 19.23 -23.23 -19.59
C LYS A 222 19.18 -24.32 -20.66
N THR A 223 18.00 -24.72 -21.11
CA THR A 223 17.85 -25.53 -22.33
C THR A 223 17.32 -24.63 -23.43
N PHE A 224 18.12 -24.44 -24.47
CA PHE A 224 17.68 -23.88 -25.73
C PHE A 224 17.27 -25.06 -26.65
N SER A 225 16.07 -24.97 -27.23
CA SER A 225 15.68 -25.62 -28.48
C SER A 225 14.65 -24.76 -29.17
#